data_234d2263f07f32725d044d9e66f0f992
#
_entry.id   234d2263f07f32725d044d9e66f0f992
#
_cell.length_a   1.000
_cell.length_b   1.000
_cell.length_c   1.000
_cell.angle_alpha   90.00
_cell.angle_beta   90.00
_cell.angle_gamma   90.00
#
_symmetry.space_group_name_H-M   'P 1'
#
loop_
_entity.id
_entity.type
_entity.pdbx_description
1 polymer ?
#
loop_
_entity_poly.entity_id
_entity_poly.type
_entity_poly.pdbx_seq_one_letter_code
_entity_poly.pdbx_strand_id
1 'polypeptide(L)'
;MTTDTVVASSPLGRGRRRKNLTLLTASTAMDNAESSVVTVLFPLMREAMGLTSSALGTIVAVGKVVGMVSGIPWVFLARRYPRKVVLATCSGFWGVWVIAAGFSTSFTQFVILYAVAAAGFAGAGPIALEILGDIYGDSRRGGATGLLYGGVALVAGVSAPLFGLLSHSADGWRYGYIASGTICLVVGLLILLLLDDPDPAGVGIRPAPDAVERRAGSVRSGLRELLATGTFRLILVQRLCSGQNVIMSFGVVFLVEERGFSTATASVVAVPFAVGYLTGTVLGGRINDRVHRLRPRSGRIVMLQASQLAFAAVAFVTTQVAWSGGIAIYAVLFALLGLLQGQVPIVNRPLIMAVVRPELRALAFAVSVTTVEALAYAGYALLVGHLGDTIGLQRALLAVTVLLTAANGLASAALYRPYARDRIVVAEPQTGLKP
;
A
#
# COMPACT_ATOMS: atom_id res chain seq x y z
N MET A 1 42.96 4.93 -20.95
CA MET A 1 41.89 5.10 -21.97
C MET A 1 41.12 3.79 -22.04
N THR A 2 40.17 3.61 -21.17
CA THR A 2 39.25 2.47 -21.18
C THR A 2 37.87 3.06 -21.43
N THR A 3 37.39 2.84 -22.65
CA THR A 3 36.06 3.23 -23.11
C THR A 3 35.02 2.35 -22.42
N ASP A 4 34.35 2.92 -21.42
CA ASP A 4 33.09 2.37 -20.88
C ASP A 4 32.04 2.42 -21.99
N THR A 5 31.88 1.30 -22.66
CA THR A 5 30.71 1.03 -23.51
C THR A 5 29.50 0.89 -22.63
N VAL A 6 28.83 2.01 -22.35
CA VAL A 6 27.44 2.03 -21.87
C VAL A 6 26.62 1.39 -22.99
N VAL A 7 26.27 0.11 -22.82
CA VAL A 7 25.27 -0.57 -23.64
C VAL A 7 23.95 0.17 -23.42
N ALA A 8 23.67 1.14 -24.27
CA ALA A 8 22.39 1.81 -24.36
C ALA A 8 21.39 0.76 -24.84
N SER A 9 20.59 0.23 -23.92
CA SER A 9 19.44 -0.60 -24.25
C SER A 9 18.57 0.16 -25.25
N SER A 10 18.34 -0.42 -26.42
CA SER A 10 17.53 0.14 -27.52
C SER A 10 16.17 0.62 -26.96
N PRO A 11 15.80 1.90 -27.11
CA PRO A 11 14.60 2.41 -26.47
C PRO A 11 13.38 1.77 -27.10
N LEU A 12 12.63 0.99 -26.33
CA LEU A 12 11.34 0.43 -26.71
C LEU A 12 10.46 1.56 -27.29
N GLY A 13 9.83 1.33 -28.45
CA GLY A 13 8.92 2.28 -29.06
C GLY A 13 7.77 2.67 -28.13
N ARG A 14 7.18 3.87 -28.30
CA ARG A 14 6.12 4.40 -27.42
C ARG A 14 4.95 3.41 -27.21
N GLY A 15 4.55 2.67 -28.23
CA GLY A 15 3.46 1.67 -28.12
C GLY A 15 3.84 0.52 -27.18
N ARG A 16 5.06 -0.03 -27.29
CA ARG A 16 5.55 -1.11 -26.42
C ARG A 16 5.68 -0.67 -24.97
N ARG A 17 6.13 0.57 -24.72
CA ARG A 17 6.20 1.13 -23.36
C ARG A 17 4.84 1.27 -22.71
N ARG A 18 3.82 1.73 -23.44
CA ARG A 18 2.44 1.83 -22.93
C ARG A 18 1.88 0.45 -22.63
N LYS A 19 2.02 -0.51 -23.56
CA LYS A 19 1.62 -1.90 -23.37
C LYS A 19 2.23 -2.49 -22.08
N ASN A 20 3.55 -2.37 -21.95
CA ASN A 20 4.25 -2.88 -20.75
C ASN A 20 3.76 -2.20 -19.47
N LEU A 21 3.58 -0.88 -19.48
CA LEU A 21 3.05 -0.16 -18.31
C LEU A 21 1.65 -0.66 -17.93
N THR A 22 0.77 -0.89 -18.90
CA THR A 22 -0.58 -1.43 -18.63
C THR A 22 -0.51 -2.83 -18.00
N LEU A 23 0.35 -3.72 -18.54
CA LEU A 23 0.52 -5.08 -18.00
C LEU A 23 1.11 -5.06 -16.58
N LEU A 24 2.11 -4.22 -16.32
CA LEU A 24 2.71 -4.05 -15.00
C LEU A 24 1.70 -3.45 -14.00
N THR A 25 0.88 -2.49 -14.46
CA THR A 25 -0.21 -1.93 -13.65
C THR A 25 -1.26 -2.99 -13.32
N ALA A 26 -1.70 -3.77 -14.31
CA ALA A 26 -2.66 -4.85 -14.10
C ALA A 26 -2.12 -5.89 -13.10
N SER A 27 -0.86 -6.33 -13.27
CA SER A 27 -0.19 -7.25 -12.35
C SER A 27 -0.20 -6.74 -10.90
N THR A 28 0.20 -5.48 -10.69
CA THR A 28 0.27 -4.88 -9.35
C THR A 28 -1.12 -4.59 -8.76
N ALA A 29 -2.13 -4.40 -9.61
CA ALA A 29 -3.49 -4.12 -9.17
C ALA A 29 -4.23 -5.37 -8.65
N MET A 30 -3.78 -6.59 -9.01
CA MET A 30 -4.47 -7.82 -8.62
C MET A 30 -4.54 -8.03 -7.12
N ASP A 31 -3.46 -7.73 -6.38
CA ASP A 31 -3.43 -7.76 -4.91
C ASP A 31 -4.50 -6.83 -4.29
N ASN A 32 -4.63 -5.62 -4.85
CA ASN A 32 -5.63 -4.67 -4.38
C ASN A 32 -7.05 -5.07 -4.75
N ALA A 33 -7.25 -5.69 -5.89
CA ALA A 33 -8.56 -6.21 -6.31
C ALA A 33 -9.01 -7.35 -5.40
N GLU A 34 -8.12 -8.30 -5.04
CA GLU A 34 -8.43 -9.38 -4.09
C GLU A 34 -8.76 -8.83 -2.71
N SER A 35 -7.98 -7.88 -2.20
CA SER A 35 -8.27 -7.20 -0.93
C SER A 35 -9.63 -6.50 -0.95
N SER A 36 -10.06 -5.98 -2.11
CA SER A 36 -11.39 -5.40 -2.29
C SER A 36 -12.51 -6.44 -2.21
N VAL A 37 -12.31 -7.66 -2.75
CA VAL A 37 -13.29 -8.76 -2.61
C VAL A 37 -13.55 -9.03 -1.13
N VAL A 38 -12.48 -9.20 -0.33
CA VAL A 38 -12.62 -9.43 1.13
C VAL A 38 -13.41 -8.31 1.78
N THR A 39 -12.97 -7.06 1.62
CA THR A 39 -13.53 -5.94 2.38
C THR A 39 -14.95 -5.58 1.97
N VAL A 40 -15.31 -5.78 0.70
CA VAL A 40 -16.64 -5.47 0.17
C VAL A 40 -17.64 -6.60 0.42
N LEU A 41 -17.22 -7.85 0.19
CA LEU A 41 -18.14 -9.00 0.27
C LEU A 41 -18.08 -9.72 1.63
N PHE A 42 -17.33 -9.18 2.60
CA PHE A 42 -17.29 -9.75 3.95
C PHE A 42 -18.67 -9.88 4.60
N PRO A 43 -19.64 -8.95 4.47
CA PRO A 43 -20.98 -9.15 5.00
C PRO A 43 -21.64 -10.44 4.52
N LEU A 44 -21.49 -10.81 3.24
CA LEU A 44 -22.02 -12.06 2.70
C LEU A 44 -21.27 -13.28 3.24
N MET A 45 -19.93 -13.18 3.34
CA MET A 45 -19.12 -14.25 3.93
C MET A 45 -19.51 -14.47 5.40
N ARG A 46 -19.78 -13.37 6.12
CA ARG A 46 -20.24 -13.39 7.51
C ARG A 46 -21.55 -14.18 7.65
N GLU A 47 -22.53 -13.89 6.82
CA GLU A 47 -23.82 -14.60 6.82
C GLU A 47 -23.65 -16.07 6.42
N ALA A 48 -22.86 -16.35 5.38
CA ALA A 48 -22.69 -17.69 4.84
C ALA A 48 -21.93 -18.64 5.79
N MET A 49 -21.00 -18.13 6.61
CA MET A 49 -20.12 -18.93 7.48
C MET A 49 -20.27 -18.60 8.97
N GLY A 50 -21.23 -17.75 9.36
CA GLY A 50 -21.43 -17.35 10.76
C GLY A 50 -20.23 -16.59 11.37
N LEU A 51 -19.58 -15.71 10.59
CA LEU A 51 -18.36 -15.03 11.01
C LEU A 51 -18.64 -13.80 11.88
N THR A 52 -17.65 -13.43 12.67
CA THR A 52 -17.64 -12.21 13.48
C THR A 52 -16.70 -11.17 12.90
N SER A 53 -16.68 -9.94 13.45
CA SER A 53 -15.76 -8.89 13.01
C SER A 53 -14.29 -9.27 13.22
N SER A 54 -13.99 -10.12 14.21
CA SER A 54 -12.65 -10.72 14.43
C SER A 54 -12.17 -11.54 13.24
N ALA A 55 -13.09 -12.17 12.50
CA ALA A 55 -12.72 -12.93 11.30
C ALA A 55 -12.17 -12.00 10.20
N LEU A 56 -12.80 -10.82 9.97
CA LEU A 56 -12.27 -9.83 9.03
C LEU A 56 -10.89 -9.33 9.49
N GLY A 57 -10.75 -9.02 10.78
CA GLY A 57 -9.47 -8.63 11.36
C GLY A 57 -8.38 -9.67 11.11
N THR A 58 -8.72 -10.95 11.27
CA THR A 58 -7.81 -12.09 11.02
C THR A 58 -7.41 -12.18 9.55
N ILE A 59 -8.35 -12.09 8.61
CA ILE A 59 -8.07 -12.14 7.17
C ILE A 59 -7.11 -11.01 6.79
N VAL A 60 -7.40 -9.78 7.20
CA VAL A 60 -6.57 -8.61 6.92
C VAL A 60 -5.17 -8.76 7.52
N ALA A 61 -5.08 -9.21 8.77
CA ALA A 61 -3.79 -9.41 9.45
C ALA A 61 -2.95 -10.48 8.76
N VAL A 62 -3.55 -11.63 8.42
CA VAL A 62 -2.88 -12.70 7.67
C VAL A 62 -2.34 -12.18 6.35
N GLY A 63 -3.15 -11.47 5.56
CA GLY A 63 -2.72 -10.88 4.29
C GLY A 63 -1.50 -9.95 4.45
N LYS A 64 -1.51 -9.07 5.48
CA LYS A 64 -0.40 -8.14 5.74
C LYS A 64 0.88 -8.84 6.21
N VAL A 65 0.77 -9.80 7.13
CA VAL A 65 1.93 -10.53 7.67
C VAL A 65 2.54 -11.44 6.62
N VAL A 66 1.71 -12.21 5.92
CA VAL A 66 2.16 -13.10 4.85
C VAL A 66 2.78 -12.29 3.72
N GLY A 67 2.14 -11.21 3.26
CA GLY A 67 2.68 -10.34 2.23
C GLY A 67 4.04 -9.73 2.60
N MET A 68 4.22 -9.32 3.86
CA MET A 68 5.48 -8.78 4.37
C MET A 68 6.63 -9.81 4.25
N VAL A 69 6.37 -11.07 4.60
CA VAL A 69 7.40 -12.13 4.61
C VAL A 69 7.66 -12.66 3.21
N SER A 70 6.60 -12.86 2.41
CA SER A 70 6.67 -13.57 1.13
C SER A 70 7.26 -12.73 -0.01
N GLY A 71 7.30 -11.42 0.10
CA GLY A 71 7.89 -10.56 -0.93
C GLY A 71 9.37 -10.80 -1.18
N ILE A 72 10.13 -11.14 -0.14
CA ILE A 72 11.58 -11.39 -0.22
C ILE A 72 11.91 -12.61 -1.09
N PRO A 73 11.34 -13.79 -0.87
CA PRO A 73 11.55 -14.97 -1.75
C PRO A 73 11.29 -14.69 -3.23
N TRP A 74 10.22 -13.95 -3.57
CA TRP A 74 9.89 -13.62 -4.94
C TRP A 74 10.95 -12.75 -5.63
N VAL A 75 11.50 -11.76 -4.91
CA VAL A 75 12.59 -10.93 -5.43
C VAL A 75 13.85 -11.76 -5.67
N PHE A 76 14.18 -12.72 -4.78
CA PHE A 76 15.30 -13.65 -5.03
C PHE A 76 15.05 -14.55 -6.23
N LEU A 77 13.82 -15.04 -6.39
CA LEU A 77 13.43 -15.87 -7.52
C LEU A 77 13.55 -15.11 -8.85
N ALA A 78 13.15 -13.83 -8.88
CA ALA A 78 13.28 -12.96 -10.05
C ALA A 78 14.72 -12.64 -10.45
N ARG A 79 15.70 -12.87 -9.54
CA ARG A 79 17.14 -12.78 -9.87
C ARG A 79 17.70 -14.06 -10.46
N ARG A 80 17.02 -15.19 -10.26
CA ARG A 80 17.48 -16.51 -10.72
C ARG A 80 16.78 -16.95 -12.01
N TYR A 81 15.52 -16.54 -12.18
CA TYR A 81 14.67 -16.88 -13.32
C TYR A 81 14.27 -15.61 -14.08
N PRO A 82 13.83 -15.71 -15.35
CA PRO A 82 13.35 -14.57 -16.10
C PRO A 82 12.24 -13.84 -15.34
N ARG A 83 12.42 -12.53 -15.10
CA ARG A 83 11.50 -11.69 -14.30
C ARG A 83 10.06 -11.74 -14.81
N LYS A 84 9.89 -11.81 -16.13
CA LYS A 84 8.61 -11.99 -16.81
C LYS A 84 7.88 -13.25 -16.35
N VAL A 85 8.59 -14.38 -16.25
CA VAL A 85 8.02 -15.66 -15.80
C VAL A 85 7.65 -15.59 -14.32
N VAL A 86 8.55 -15.06 -13.50
CA VAL A 86 8.30 -14.92 -12.06
C VAL A 86 7.10 -13.99 -11.80
N LEU A 87 7.01 -12.86 -12.52
CA LEU A 87 5.90 -11.94 -12.41
C LEU A 87 4.57 -12.60 -12.84
N ALA A 88 4.57 -13.30 -13.98
CA ALA A 88 3.38 -14.02 -14.43
C ALA A 88 2.94 -15.12 -13.45
N THR A 89 3.90 -15.76 -12.78
CA THR A 89 3.60 -16.79 -11.77
C THR A 89 3.01 -16.15 -10.51
N CYS A 90 3.69 -15.17 -9.91
CA CYS A 90 3.30 -14.62 -8.62
C CYS A 90 2.00 -13.79 -8.68
N SER A 91 1.76 -13.02 -9.72
CA SER A 91 0.56 -12.16 -9.85
C SER A 91 -0.51 -12.72 -10.77
N GLY A 92 -0.20 -13.73 -11.56
CA GLY A 92 -1.11 -14.33 -12.54
C GLY A 92 -1.50 -15.74 -12.15
N PHE A 93 -0.65 -16.72 -12.42
CA PHE A 93 -0.98 -18.14 -12.20
C PHE A 93 -1.23 -18.50 -10.75
N TRP A 94 -0.72 -17.70 -9.81
CA TRP A 94 -1.06 -17.82 -8.39
C TRP A 94 -2.54 -17.56 -8.09
N GLY A 95 -3.28 -16.93 -9.03
CA GLY A 95 -4.72 -16.76 -8.99
C GLY A 95 -5.54 -18.06 -8.84
N VAL A 96 -4.94 -19.22 -9.11
CA VAL A 96 -5.57 -20.52 -8.83
C VAL A 96 -5.95 -20.68 -7.35
N TRP A 97 -5.14 -20.12 -6.44
CA TRP A 97 -5.40 -20.15 -5.00
C TRP A 97 -6.54 -19.20 -4.61
N VAL A 98 -6.69 -18.09 -5.34
CA VAL A 98 -7.83 -17.18 -5.19
C VAL A 98 -9.12 -17.88 -5.61
N ILE A 99 -9.12 -18.60 -6.74
CA ILE A 99 -10.26 -19.42 -7.18
C ILE A 99 -10.58 -20.48 -6.12
N ALA A 100 -9.55 -21.19 -5.62
CA ALA A 100 -9.73 -22.22 -4.59
C ALA A 100 -10.35 -21.64 -3.31
N ALA A 101 -9.99 -20.41 -2.90
CA ALA A 101 -10.59 -19.74 -1.75
C ALA A 101 -12.10 -19.52 -1.94
N GLY A 102 -12.57 -19.28 -3.16
CA GLY A 102 -14.01 -19.19 -3.48
C GLY A 102 -14.78 -20.49 -3.27
N PHE A 103 -14.12 -21.64 -3.28
CA PHE A 103 -14.74 -22.96 -2.99
C PHE A 103 -14.63 -23.39 -1.53
N SER A 104 -14.09 -22.56 -0.65
CA SER A 104 -13.95 -22.91 0.77
C SER A 104 -15.32 -23.13 1.44
N THR A 105 -15.36 -24.12 2.34
CA THR A 105 -16.55 -24.50 3.10
C THR A 105 -16.44 -24.14 4.58
N SER A 106 -15.23 -23.72 5.03
CA SER A 106 -14.99 -23.30 6.40
C SER A 106 -14.08 -22.09 6.45
N PHE A 107 -14.16 -21.31 7.52
CA PHE A 107 -13.31 -20.15 7.74
C PHE A 107 -11.82 -20.51 7.75
N THR A 108 -11.45 -21.60 8.43
CA THR A 108 -10.05 -22.05 8.48
C THR A 108 -9.50 -22.40 7.10
N GLN A 109 -10.27 -23.14 6.30
CA GLN A 109 -9.91 -23.45 4.91
C GLN A 109 -9.73 -22.17 4.09
N PHE A 110 -10.68 -21.23 4.22
CA PHE A 110 -10.61 -19.94 3.54
C PHE A 110 -9.33 -19.17 3.90
N VAL A 111 -9.03 -19.04 5.21
CA VAL A 111 -7.83 -18.28 5.67
C VAL A 111 -6.54 -18.91 5.18
N ILE A 112 -6.45 -20.24 5.14
CA ILE A 112 -5.26 -20.94 4.61
C ILE A 112 -5.09 -20.66 3.13
N LEU A 113 -6.14 -20.80 2.32
CA LEU A 113 -6.09 -20.55 0.88
C LEU A 113 -5.81 -19.08 0.57
N TYR A 114 -6.41 -18.17 1.33
CA TYR A 114 -6.15 -16.73 1.25
C TYR A 114 -4.70 -16.39 1.61
N ALA A 115 -4.14 -17.00 2.66
CA ALA A 115 -2.74 -16.81 3.02
C ALA A 115 -1.80 -17.26 1.89
N VAL A 116 -2.08 -18.39 1.26
CA VAL A 116 -1.31 -18.87 0.10
C VAL A 116 -1.46 -17.90 -1.08
N ALA A 117 -2.66 -17.39 -1.36
CA ALA A 117 -2.90 -16.41 -2.40
C ALA A 117 -2.11 -15.10 -2.13
N ALA A 118 -2.21 -14.55 -0.93
CA ALA A 118 -1.49 -13.35 -0.51
C ALA A 118 0.04 -13.50 -0.62
N ALA A 119 0.56 -14.71 -0.35
CA ALA A 119 1.99 -15.00 -0.50
C ALA A 119 2.49 -14.80 -1.95
N GLY A 120 1.67 -15.11 -2.95
CA GLY A 120 2.02 -14.88 -4.35
C GLY A 120 2.10 -13.41 -4.69
N PHE A 121 1.04 -12.68 -4.44
CA PHE A 121 0.92 -11.26 -4.86
C PHE A 121 1.99 -10.34 -4.28
N ALA A 122 2.62 -10.71 -3.17
CA ALA A 122 3.68 -9.95 -2.52
C ALA A 122 4.90 -9.66 -3.44
N GLY A 123 5.13 -10.50 -4.45
CA GLY A 123 6.21 -10.32 -5.43
C GLY A 123 5.92 -9.32 -6.54
N ALA A 124 4.65 -9.07 -6.84
CA ALA A 124 4.23 -8.32 -8.02
C ALA A 124 4.77 -6.87 -8.05
N GLY A 125 4.58 -6.13 -6.97
CA GLY A 125 4.98 -4.72 -6.89
C GLY A 125 6.49 -4.49 -7.06
N PRO A 126 7.37 -5.14 -6.28
CA PRO A 126 8.81 -5.01 -6.42
C PRO A 126 9.32 -5.38 -7.82
N ILE A 127 8.87 -6.50 -8.39
CA ILE A 127 9.29 -6.96 -9.72
C ILE A 127 8.80 -6.02 -10.81
N ALA A 128 7.55 -5.56 -10.73
CA ALA A 128 6.98 -4.60 -11.68
C ALA A 128 7.75 -3.27 -11.67
N LEU A 129 8.15 -2.76 -10.49
CA LEU A 129 8.95 -1.54 -10.38
C LEU A 129 10.36 -1.70 -10.93
N GLU A 130 10.97 -2.87 -10.76
CA GLU A 130 12.29 -3.18 -11.32
C GLU A 130 12.23 -3.16 -12.86
N ILE A 131 11.29 -3.88 -13.47
CA ILE A 131 11.08 -3.90 -14.92
C ILE A 131 10.75 -2.49 -15.45
N LEU A 132 9.89 -1.73 -14.75
CA LEU A 132 9.55 -0.36 -15.10
C LEU A 132 10.78 0.55 -15.06
N GLY A 133 11.66 0.36 -14.08
CA GLY A 133 12.91 1.10 -13.95
C GLY A 133 13.85 0.94 -15.16
N ASP A 134 13.85 -0.24 -15.77
CA ASP A 134 14.67 -0.52 -16.96
C ASP A 134 14.03 -0.01 -18.27
N ILE A 135 12.69 0.05 -18.30
CA ILE A 135 11.96 0.57 -19.48
C ILE A 135 12.03 2.09 -19.58
N TYR A 136 12.05 2.78 -18.43
CA TYR A 136 11.98 4.24 -18.36
C TYR A 136 13.27 4.81 -17.76
N GLY A 137 13.96 5.67 -18.51
CA GLY A 137 15.13 6.41 -18.01
C GLY A 137 14.78 7.34 -16.85
N ASP A 138 15.78 7.77 -16.09
CA ASP A 138 15.63 8.51 -14.83
C ASP A 138 14.71 9.73 -14.91
N SER A 139 14.75 10.48 -16.01
CA SER A 139 13.90 11.67 -16.20
C SER A 139 12.40 11.37 -16.36
N ARG A 140 12.02 10.14 -16.73
CA ARG A 140 10.62 9.72 -16.96
C ARG A 140 10.13 8.66 -15.98
N ARG A 141 11.03 8.09 -15.18
CA ARG A 141 10.72 7.01 -14.22
C ARG A 141 9.68 7.45 -13.19
N GLY A 142 9.81 8.67 -12.64
CA GLY A 142 8.83 9.20 -11.67
C GLY A 142 7.41 9.29 -12.23
N GLY A 143 7.26 9.79 -13.46
CA GLY A 143 5.95 9.85 -14.12
C GLY A 143 5.36 8.47 -14.42
N ALA A 144 6.20 7.52 -14.87
CA ALA A 144 5.77 6.15 -15.13
C ALA A 144 5.33 5.42 -13.84
N THR A 145 6.07 5.60 -12.75
CA THR A 145 5.69 5.06 -11.42
C THR A 145 4.38 5.69 -10.92
N GLY A 146 4.19 6.99 -11.13
CA GLY A 146 2.94 7.67 -10.80
C GLY A 146 1.75 7.13 -11.59
N LEU A 147 1.92 6.86 -12.88
CA LEU A 147 0.88 6.25 -13.72
C LEU A 147 0.58 4.80 -13.29
N LEU A 148 1.59 4.02 -12.91
CA LEU A 148 1.40 2.66 -12.40
C LEU A 148 0.55 2.68 -11.14
N TYR A 149 0.94 3.43 -10.11
CA TYR A 149 0.18 3.47 -8.85
C TYR A 149 -1.17 4.18 -8.98
N GLY A 150 -1.27 5.18 -9.87
CA GLY A 150 -2.54 5.80 -10.22
C GLY A 150 -3.51 4.80 -10.86
N GLY A 151 -3.00 3.96 -11.77
CA GLY A 151 -3.78 2.88 -12.37
C GLY A 151 -4.19 1.81 -11.34
N VAL A 152 -3.29 1.43 -10.43
CA VAL A 152 -3.61 0.51 -9.31
C VAL A 152 -4.73 1.06 -8.44
N ALA A 153 -4.66 2.33 -8.05
CA ALA A 153 -5.70 2.97 -7.25
C ALA A 153 -7.04 3.07 -8.00
N LEU A 154 -7.01 3.34 -9.31
CA LEU A 154 -8.21 3.35 -10.14
C LEU A 154 -8.86 1.96 -10.19
N VAL A 155 -8.08 0.91 -10.44
CA VAL A 155 -8.58 -0.48 -10.42
C VAL A 155 -9.19 -0.82 -9.08
N ALA A 156 -8.51 -0.52 -7.96
CA ALA A 156 -9.03 -0.77 -6.62
C ALA A 156 -10.35 -0.01 -6.36
N GLY A 157 -10.43 1.27 -6.75
CA GLY A 157 -11.64 2.08 -6.59
C GLY A 157 -12.83 1.55 -7.39
N VAL A 158 -12.59 1.14 -8.64
CA VAL A 158 -13.65 0.61 -9.53
C VAL A 158 -14.02 -0.84 -9.17
N SER A 159 -13.09 -1.65 -8.71
CA SER A 159 -13.35 -3.05 -8.34
C SER A 159 -14.36 -3.16 -7.20
N ALA A 160 -14.33 -2.26 -6.22
CA ALA A 160 -15.19 -2.35 -5.05
C ALA A 160 -16.69 -2.29 -5.39
N PRO A 161 -17.22 -1.29 -6.14
CA PRO A 161 -18.61 -1.28 -6.54
C PRO A 161 -18.97 -2.44 -7.50
N LEU A 162 -18.03 -2.89 -8.36
CA LEU A 162 -18.28 -4.05 -9.23
C LEU A 162 -18.49 -5.32 -8.40
N PHE A 163 -17.66 -5.57 -7.37
CA PHE A 163 -17.89 -6.66 -6.43
C PHE A 163 -19.15 -6.45 -5.60
N GLY A 164 -19.47 -5.20 -5.24
CA GLY A 164 -20.71 -4.86 -4.56
C GLY A 164 -21.98 -5.32 -5.30
N LEU A 165 -21.96 -5.33 -6.64
CA LEU A 165 -23.07 -5.85 -7.45
C LEU A 165 -23.30 -7.35 -7.25
N LEU A 166 -22.27 -8.11 -6.88
CA LEU A 166 -22.41 -9.54 -6.61
C LEU A 166 -23.16 -9.83 -5.29
N SER A 167 -23.37 -8.80 -4.46
CA SER A 167 -24.08 -8.95 -3.19
C SER A 167 -25.59 -9.27 -3.31
N HIS A 168 -26.13 -9.24 -4.52
CA HIS A 168 -27.49 -9.68 -4.77
C HIS A 168 -27.68 -11.21 -4.69
N SER A 169 -26.60 -11.99 -4.64
CA SER A 169 -26.60 -13.44 -4.46
C SER A 169 -25.91 -13.82 -3.16
N ALA A 170 -26.45 -14.79 -2.45
CA ALA A 170 -25.83 -15.34 -1.24
C ALA A 170 -24.42 -15.90 -1.51
N ASP A 171 -24.21 -16.49 -2.69
CA ASP A 171 -22.90 -16.98 -3.14
C ASP A 171 -22.06 -15.90 -3.85
N GLY A 172 -22.47 -14.64 -3.82
CA GLY A 172 -21.79 -13.53 -4.51
C GLY A 172 -20.32 -13.39 -4.13
N TRP A 173 -19.96 -13.67 -2.88
CA TRP A 173 -18.58 -13.67 -2.44
C TRP A 173 -17.74 -14.76 -3.14
N ARG A 174 -18.31 -15.96 -3.38
CA ARG A 174 -17.65 -17.03 -4.13
C ARG A 174 -17.39 -16.62 -5.57
N TYR A 175 -18.41 -16.04 -6.22
CA TYR A 175 -18.26 -15.50 -7.58
C TYR A 175 -17.22 -14.39 -7.65
N GLY A 176 -17.12 -13.54 -6.64
CA GLY A 176 -16.09 -12.52 -6.53
C GLY A 176 -14.67 -13.11 -6.51
N TYR A 177 -14.43 -14.15 -5.72
CA TYR A 177 -13.14 -14.84 -5.69
C TYR A 177 -12.84 -15.59 -6.99
N ILE A 178 -13.79 -16.30 -7.55
CA ILE A 178 -13.63 -17.04 -8.83
C ILE A 178 -13.34 -16.05 -9.97
N ALA A 179 -14.10 -14.96 -10.06
CA ALA A 179 -13.88 -13.92 -11.08
C ALA A 179 -12.50 -13.25 -10.91
N SER A 180 -12.14 -12.85 -9.69
CA SER A 180 -10.85 -12.22 -9.41
C SER A 180 -9.68 -13.15 -9.76
N GLY A 181 -9.71 -14.41 -9.32
CA GLY A 181 -8.67 -15.39 -9.65
C GLY A 181 -8.60 -15.71 -11.14
N THR A 182 -9.74 -15.76 -11.85
CA THR A 182 -9.78 -15.93 -13.31
C THR A 182 -9.13 -14.74 -14.01
N ILE A 183 -9.42 -13.51 -13.57
CA ILE A 183 -8.77 -12.31 -14.11
C ILE A 183 -7.24 -12.38 -13.86
N CYS A 184 -6.79 -12.83 -12.70
CA CYS A 184 -5.38 -13.05 -12.42
C CYS A 184 -4.74 -13.99 -13.42
N LEU A 185 -5.37 -15.15 -13.70
CA LEU A 185 -4.87 -16.13 -14.67
C LEU A 185 -4.74 -15.51 -16.08
N VAL A 186 -5.76 -14.75 -16.51
CA VAL A 186 -5.72 -14.04 -17.80
C VAL A 186 -4.59 -13.01 -17.83
N VAL A 187 -4.42 -12.21 -16.77
CA VAL A 187 -3.33 -11.24 -16.66
C VAL A 187 -1.97 -11.95 -16.70
N GLY A 188 -1.80 -13.08 -16.01
CA GLY A 188 -0.58 -13.88 -16.06
C GLY A 188 -0.25 -14.38 -17.46
N LEU A 189 -1.24 -14.88 -18.17
CA LEU A 189 -1.09 -15.30 -19.56
C LEU A 189 -0.72 -14.12 -20.47
N LEU A 190 -1.38 -12.98 -20.33
CA LEU A 190 -1.05 -11.78 -21.09
C LEU A 190 0.38 -11.28 -20.79
N ILE A 191 0.82 -11.36 -19.55
CA ILE A 191 2.21 -11.04 -19.17
C ILE A 191 3.18 -11.97 -19.89
N LEU A 192 2.93 -13.29 -19.87
CA LEU A 192 3.80 -14.26 -20.55
C LEU A 192 3.85 -14.03 -22.05
N LEU A 193 2.75 -13.68 -22.69
CA LEU A 193 2.69 -13.53 -24.13
C LEU A 193 3.19 -12.15 -24.58
N LEU A 194 2.82 -11.09 -23.89
CA LEU A 194 2.91 -9.73 -24.41
C LEU A 194 3.94 -8.84 -23.68
N LEU A 195 4.40 -9.16 -22.47
CA LEU A 195 5.37 -8.32 -21.77
C LEU A 195 6.74 -8.42 -22.44
N ASP A 196 7.27 -7.29 -22.86
CA ASP A 196 8.64 -7.16 -23.36
C ASP A 196 9.55 -6.83 -22.17
N ASP A 197 10.29 -7.82 -21.65
CA ASP A 197 11.30 -7.62 -20.62
C ASP A 197 12.62 -7.17 -21.29
N PRO A 198 13.10 -5.95 -20.99
CA PRO A 198 14.35 -5.45 -21.60
C PRO A 198 15.60 -6.18 -21.10
N ASP A 199 15.54 -6.85 -19.95
CA ASP A 199 16.63 -7.68 -19.42
C ASP A 199 16.13 -9.08 -19.01
N PRO A 200 15.77 -9.95 -20.00
CA PRO A 200 15.19 -11.25 -19.71
C PRO A 200 16.15 -12.22 -18.99
N ALA A 201 17.45 -11.98 -19.02
CA ALA A 201 18.47 -12.81 -18.39
C ALA A 201 18.84 -12.36 -16.97
N GLY A 202 18.32 -11.21 -16.50
CA GLY A 202 18.68 -10.63 -15.20
C GLY A 202 20.19 -10.32 -15.09
N VAL A 203 20.82 -9.95 -16.19
CA VAL A 203 22.27 -9.70 -16.27
C VAL A 203 22.64 -8.35 -15.65
N GLY A 204 21.66 -7.46 -15.41
CA GLY A 204 21.87 -6.20 -14.73
C GLY A 204 22.28 -6.39 -13.28
N ILE A 205 23.59 -6.34 -13.01
CA ILE A 205 24.23 -6.28 -11.69
C ILE A 205 23.77 -7.42 -10.76
N ARG A 206 24.22 -8.65 -11.04
CA ARG A 206 24.26 -9.71 -10.02
C ARG A 206 25.29 -9.27 -8.96
N PRO A 207 24.90 -9.00 -7.72
CA PRO A 207 25.89 -8.88 -6.66
C PRO A 207 26.63 -10.22 -6.55
N ALA A 208 27.95 -10.19 -6.58
CA ALA A 208 28.76 -11.38 -6.34
C ALA A 208 28.33 -12.04 -5.00
N PRO A 209 28.43 -13.36 -4.84
CA PRO A 209 28.09 -14.06 -3.60
C PRO A 209 28.70 -13.41 -2.35
N ASP A 210 29.93 -12.94 -2.43
CA ASP A 210 30.63 -12.21 -1.35
C ASP A 210 30.02 -10.85 -1.02
N ALA A 211 29.19 -10.28 -1.92
CA ALA A 211 28.46 -9.06 -1.65
C ALA A 211 27.20 -9.30 -0.80
N VAL A 212 26.67 -10.51 -0.76
CA VAL A 212 25.52 -10.89 0.08
C VAL A 212 25.96 -11.00 1.54
N GLU A 213 27.10 -11.63 1.82
CA GLU A 213 27.65 -11.73 3.19
C GLU A 213 28.11 -10.37 3.71
N ARG A 214 28.80 -9.58 2.88
CA ARG A 214 29.14 -8.19 3.21
C ARG A 214 27.90 -7.30 3.43
N ARG A 215 26.79 -7.56 2.72
CA ARG A 215 25.52 -6.88 2.94
C ARG A 215 24.84 -7.30 4.26
N ALA A 216 24.94 -8.54 4.70
CA ALA A 216 24.34 -8.97 5.96
C ALA A 216 25.00 -8.28 7.18
N GLY A 217 26.32 -8.18 7.20
CA GLY A 217 27.05 -7.36 8.19
C GLY A 217 26.71 -5.87 8.08
N SER A 218 26.56 -5.36 6.87
CA SER A 218 26.11 -4.01 6.56
C SER A 218 24.67 -3.74 7.00
N VAL A 219 23.74 -4.71 6.89
CA VAL A 219 22.34 -4.57 7.33
C VAL A 219 22.24 -4.38 8.84
N ARG A 220 22.98 -5.19 9.62
CA ARG A 220 22.99 -5.08 11.10
C ARG A 220 23.56 -3.74 11.56
N SER A 221 24.69 -3.32 10.97
CA SER A 221 25.29 -2.03 11.28
C SER A 221 24.41 -0.87 10.84
N GLY A 222 23.80 -0.95 9.64
CA GLY A 222 22.85 0.03 9.13
C GLY A 222 21.60 0.15 10.01
N LEU A 223 21.04 -0.98 10.46
CA LEU A 223 19.91 -0.97 11.38
C LEU A 223 20.27 -0.32 12.72
N ARG A 224 21.46 -0.62 13.26
CA ARG A 224 21.95 0.02 14.48
C ARG A 224 22.10 1.53 14.32
N GLU A 225 22.61 1.98 13.19
CA GLU A 225 22.74 3.40 12.86
C GLU A 225 21.37 4.09 12.71
N LEU A 226 20.43 3.47 12.00
CA LEU A 226 19.07 3.97 11.87
C LEU A 226 18.39 4.10 13.24
N LEU A 227 18.50 3.07 14.08
CA LEU A 227 17.94 3.09 15.43
C LEU A 227 18.67 4.04 16.40
N ALA A 228 19.91 4.44 16.12
CA ALA A 228 20.61 5.48 16.86
C ALA A 228 20.05 6.88 16.55
N THR A 229 19.46 7.09 15.35
CA THR A 229 18.87 8.37 14.93
C THR A 229 17.55 8.62 15.66
N GLY A 230 17.49 9.65 16.50
CA GLY A 230 16.32 9.96 17.32
C GLY A 230 15.04 10.19 16.52
N THR A 231 15.14 10.95 15.44
CA THR A 231 14.01 11.20 14.52
C THR A 231 13.50 9.92 13.88
N PHE A 232 14.38 9.01 13.46
CA PHE A 232 13.96 7.76 12.83
C PHE A 232 13.18 6.87 13.82
N ARG A 233 13.63 6.76 15.08
CA ARG A 233 12.88 6.03 16.13
C ARG A 233 11.48 6.60 16.35
N LEU A 234 11.36 7.92 16.42
CA LEU A 234 10.04 8.56 16.57
C LEU A 234 9.14 8.36 15.35
N ILE A 235 9.69 8.33 14.14
CA ILE A 235 8.94 7.98 12.94
C ILE A 235 8.46 6.52 13.02
N LEU A 236 9.25 5.58 13.52
CA LEU A 236 8.80 4.19 13.72
C LEU A 236 7.64 4.12 14.72
N VAL A 237 7.72 4.84 15.84
CA VAL A 237 6.62 4.92 16.81
C VAL A 237 5.38 5.56 16.19
N GLN A 238 5.54 6.65 15.45
CA GLN A 238 4.45 7.32 14.74
C GLN A 238 3.75 6.37 13.75
N ARG A 239 4.52 5.55 13.01
CA ARG A 239 3.95 4.54 12.10
C ARG A 239 3.30 3.40 12.85
N LEU A 240 3.89 2.96 13.94
CA LEU A 240 3.30 1.94 14.80
C LEU A 240 1.94 2.39 15.35
N CYS A 241 1.76 3.68 15.62
CA CYS A 241 0.49 4.26 16.10
C CYS A 241 -0.46 4.71 14.97
N SER A 242 -0.28 4.25 13.73
CA SER A 242 -1.10 4.64 12.56
C SER A 242 -2.39 3.81 12.43
N GLY A 243 -3.38 4.04 13.31
CA GLY A 243 -4.68 3.36 13.26
C GLY A 243 -5.57 3.76 12.08
N GLN A 244 -5.24 4.81 11.35
CA GLN A 244 -6.04 5.36 10.25
C GLN A 244 -6.25 4.38 9.07
N ASN A 245 -5.32 3.46 8.84
CA ASN A 245 -5.40 2.51 7.71
C ASN A 245 -6.58 1.54 7.82
N VAL A 246 -7.07 1.28 9.03
CA VAL A 246 -8.13 0.30 9.30
C VAL A 246 -9.46 0.70 8.65
N ILE A 247 -9.72 1.99 8.45
CA ILE A 247 -10.96 2.46 7.81
C ILE A 247 -11.17 1.87 6.41
N MET A 248 -10.10 1.57 5.69
CA MET A 248 -10.20 0.93 4.37
C MET A 248 -10.74 -0.50 4.45
N SER A 249 -10.37 -1.25 5.50
CA SER A 249 -10.82 -2.63 5.66
C SER A 249 -12.20 -2.76 6.27
N PHE A 250 -12.55 -1.87 7.19
CA PHE A 250 -13.81 -1.95 7.95
C PHE A 250 -14.88 -0.96 7.50
N GLY A 251 -14.56 -0.03 6.58
CA GLY A 251 -15.47 1.05 6.19
C GLY A 251 -16.76 0.57 5.54
N VAL A 252 -16.69 -0.42 4.64
CA VAL A 252 -17.89 -0.99 4.00
C VAL A 252 -18.72 -1.75 5.02
N VAL A 253 -18.07 -2.58 5.85
CA VAL A 253 -18.74 -3.34 6.91
C VAL A 253 -19.42 -2.40 7.91
N PHE A 254 -18.76 -1.30 8.29
CA PHE A 254 -19.33 -0.26 9.14
C PHE A 254 -20.60 0.35 8.54
N LEU A 255 -20.59 0.67 7.25
CA LEU A 255 -21.76 1.23 6.57
C LEU A 255 -22.91 0.24 6.48
N VAL A 256 -22.61 -1.04 6.31
CA VAL A 256 -23.63 -2.10 6.27
C VAL A 256 -24.21 -2.34 7.67
N GLU A 257 -23.38 -2.58 8.68
CA GLU A 257 -23.80 -3.01 10.01
C GLU A 257 -24.34 -1.85 10.88
N GLU A 258 -23.66 -0.70 10.85
CA GLU A 258 -23.99 0.40 11.76
C GLU A 258 -24.89 1.48 11.10
N ARG A 259 -24.97 1.50 9.78
CA ARG A 259 -25.76 2.51 9.04
C ARG A 259 -26.87 1.87 8.19
N GLY A 260 -26.94 0.54 8.09
CA GLY A 260 -28.03 -0.18 7.43
C GLY A 260 -28.02 -0.06 5.90
N PHE A 261 -26.91 0.33 5.28
CA PHE A 261 -26.81 0.32 3.82
C PHE A 261 -26.66 -1.10 3.29
N SER A 262 -27.19 -1.36 2.07
CA SER A 262 -26.85 -2.59 1.36
C SER A 262 -25.37 -2.64 1.01
N THR A 263 -24.80 -3.82 0.89
CA THR A 263 -23.39 -4.01 0.51
C THR A 263 -23.08 -3.34 -0.83
N ALA A 264 -23.98 -3.43 -1.81
CA ALA A 264 -23.85 -2.76 -3.09
C ALA A 264 -23.76 -1.23 -2.94
N THR A 265 -24.64 -0.63 -2.13
CA THR A 265 -24.64 0.81 -1.87
C THR A 265 -23.40 1.23 -1.09
N ALA A 266 -23.05 0.49 -0.03
CA ALA A 266 -21.88 0.79 0.81
C ALA A 266 -20.56 0.74 0.03
N SER A 267 -20.43 -0.19 -0.92
CA SER A 267 -19.21 -0.34 -1.73
C SER A 267 -18.90 0.87 -2.63
N VAL A 268 -19.91 1.67 -2.97
CA VAL A 268 -19.73 2.86 -3.81
C VAL A 268 -18.77 3.88 -3.19
N VAL A 269 -18.67 3.95 -1.86
CA VAL A 269 -17.77 4.90 -1.17
C VAL A 269 -16.28 4.65 -1.43
N ALA A 270 -15.92 3.45 -1.90
CA ALA A 270 -14.53 3.14 -2.24
C ALA A 270 -14.00 4.00 -3.40
N VAL A 271 -14.86 4.37 -4.37
CA VAL A 271 -14.47 5.24 -5.50
C VAL A 271 -14.09 6.64 -5.02
N PRO A 272 -14.96 7.40 -4.32
CA PRO A 272 -14.60 8.71 -3.81
C PRO A 272 -13.42 8.67 -2.85
N PHE A 273 -13.26 7.62 -2.03
CA PHE A 273 -12.07 7.44 -1.21
C PHE A 273 -10.80 7.34 -2.08
N ALA A 274 -10.80 6.52 -3.13
CA ALA A 274 -9.66 6.37 -4.03
C ALA A 274 -9.33 7.68 -4.76
N VAL A 275 -10.34 8.39 -5.26
CA VAL A 275 -10.19 9.71 -5.89
C VAL A 275 -9.61 10.72 -4.89
N GLY A 276 -10.12 10.74 -3.67
CA GLY A 276 -9.60 11.55 -2.58
C GLY A 276 -8.13 11.24 -2.29
N TYR A 277 -7.77 9.96 -2.17
CA TYR A 277 -6.40 9.53 -1.92
C TYR A 277 -5.42 9.98 -3.01
N LEU A 278 -5.78 9.81 -4.28
CA LEU A 278 -4.98 10.29 -5.41
C LEU A 278 -4.83 11.81 -5.39
N THR A 279 -5.93 12.53 -5.16
CA THR A 279 -5.94 13.99 -5.05
C THR A 279 -5.06 14.46 -3.89
N GLY A 280 -5.19 13.82 -2.72
CA GLY A 280 -4.38 14.08 -1.53
C GLY A 280 -2.90 13.83 -1.77
N THR A 281 -2.56 12.77 -2.51
CA THR A 281 -1.17 12.47 -2.88
C THR A 281 -0.59 13.53 -3.80
N VAL A 282 -1.32 13.93 -4.84
CA VAL A 282 -0.82 14.91 -5.84
C VAL A 282 -0.77 16.33 -5.27
N LEU A 283 -1.88 16.80 -4.68
CA LEU A 283 -1.96 18.14 -4.10
C LEU A 283 -1.13 18.25 -2.83
N GLY A 284 -1.14 17.20 -2.00
CA GLY A 284 -0.36 17.12 -0.76
C GLY A 284 1.13 17.28 -1.01
N GLY A 285 1.67 16.74 -2.11
CA GLY A 285 3.06 16.94 -2.53
C GLY A 285 3.37 18.43 -2.74
N ARG A 286 2.56 19.12 -3.53
CA ARG A 286 2.73 20.55 -3.79
C ARG A 286 2.61 21.42 -2.54
N ILE A 287 1.63 21.10 -1.69
CA ILE A 287 1.40 21.82 -0.42
C ILE A 287 2.59 21.56 0.53
N ASN A 288 3.02 20.31 0.68
CA ASN A 288 4.16 19.95 1.52
C ASN A 288 5.45 20.68 1.09
N ASP A 289 5.72 20.77 -0.20
CA ASP A 289 6.89 21.48 -0.71
C ASP A 289 6.80 22.99 -0.47
N ARG A 290 5.59 23.57 -0.60
CA ARG A 290 5.36 25.00 -0.30
C ARG A 290 5.54 25.27 1.19
N VAL A 291 4.92 24.46 2.05
CA VAL A 291 5.04 24.61 3.52
C VAL A 291 6.48 24.36 3.96
N HIS A 292 7.17 23.41 3.38
CA HIS A 292 8.59 23.16 3.66
C HIS A 292 9.48 24.35 3.28
N ARG A 293 9.24 25.00 2.13
CA ARG A 293 9.98 26.21 1.74
C ARG A 293 9.73 27.38 2.71
N LEU A 294 8.49 27.55 3.17
CA LEU A 294 8.14 28.60 4.15
C LEU A 294 8.67 28.30 5.56
N ARG A 295 8.71 27.02 5.95
CA ARG A 295 9.16 26.56 7.27
C ARG A 295 10.10 25.37 7.15
N PRO A 296 11.38 25.56 6.73
CA PRO A 296 12.30 24.47 6.42
C PRO A 296 12.57 23.53 7.61
N ARG A 297 12.52 24.02 8.83
CA ARG A 297 12.80 23.26 10.05
C ARG A 297 11.60 22.46 10.59
N SER A 298 10.39 22.86 10.28
CA SER A 298 9.18 22.30 10.91
C SER A 298 8.04 21.97 9.94
N GLY A 299 8.07 22.50 8.72
CA GLY A 299 6.95 22.45 7.79
C GLY A 299 6.40 21.04 7.54
N ARG A 300 7.27 20.06 7.36
CA ARG A 300 6.87 18.66 7.16
C ARG A 300 6.18 18.07 8.39
N ILE A 301 6.67 18.39 9.59
CA ILE A 301 6.04 17.91 10.83
C ILE A 301 4.66 18.56 11.03
N VAL A 302 4.55 19.87 10.76
CA VAL A 302 3.25 20.58 10.78
C VAL A 302 2.25 19.92 9.82
N MET A 303 2.68 19.60 8.60
CA MET A 303 1.83 18.91 7.62
C MET A 303 1.41 17.52 8.11
N LEU A 304 2.31 16.76 8.73
CA LEU A 304 1.99 15.45 9.30
C LEU A 304 0.94 15.57 10.40
N GLN A 305 1.14 16.50 11.35
CA GLN A 305 0.19 16.75 12.43
C GLN A 305 -1.18 17.20 11.90
N ALA A 306 -1.19 18.18 11.02
CA ALA A 306 -2.42 18.72 10.45
C ALA A 306 -3.20 17.63 9.69
N SER A 307 -2.53 16.80 8.88
CA SER A 307 -3.17 15.72 8.14
C SER A 307 -3.77 14.67 9.07
N GLN A 308 -3.07 14.29 10.14
CA GLN A 308 -3.57 13.28 11.08
C GLN A 308 -4.70 13.79 11.96
N LEU A 309 -4.61 15.03 12.47
CA LEU A 309 -5.67 15.63 13.27
C LEU A 309 -6.92 15.89 12.43
N ALA A 310 -6.76 16.38 11.20
CA ALA A 310 -7.87 16.54 10.27
C ALA A 310 -8.51 15.19 9.92
N PHE A 311 -7.68 14.14 9.67
CA PHE A 311 -8.19 12.79 9.44
C PHE A 311 -9.00 12.29 10.64
N ALA A 312 -8.50 12.44 11.86
CA ALA A 312 -9.20 12.02 13.07
C ALA A 312 -10.53 12.77 13.24
N ALA A 313 -10.58 14.08 12.95
CA ALA A 313 -11.81 14.87 12.99
C ALA A 313 -12.83 14.39 11.94
N VAL A 314 -12.41 14.19 10.69
CA VAL A 314 -13.30 13.66 9.64
C VAL A 314 -13.74 12.23 9.96
N ALA A 315 -12.83 11.38 10.47
CA ALA A 315 -13.17 10.02 10.88
C ALA A 315 -14.19 9.99 12.02
N PHE A 316 -14.07 10.90 12.99
CA PHE A 316 -15.08 11.10 14.05
C PHE A 316 -16.44 11.43 13.45
N VAL A 317 -16.53 12.44 12.59
CA VAL A 317 -17.76 12.84 11.91
C VAL A 317 -18.34 11.71 11.06
N THR A 318 -17.48 10.94 10.39
CA THR A 318 -17.90 9.82 9.54
C THR A 318 -18.48 8.66 10.36
N THR A 319 -17.82 8.31 11.48
CA THR A 319 -18.16 7.09 12.21
C THR A 319 -19.07 7.31 13.41
N GLN A 320 -19.03 8.49 14.05
CA GLN A 320 -19.79 8.73 15.27
C GLN A 320 -21.09 9.51 15.05
N VAL A 321 -21.20 10.26 13.93
CA VAL A 321 -22.42 11.00 13.60
C VAL A 321 -23.29 10.17 12.66
N ALA A 322 -24.56 10.03 12.99
CA ALA A 322 -25.55 9.42 12.10
C ALA A 322 -26.13 10.49 11.16
N TRP A 323 -25.92 10.29 9.85
CA TRP A 323 -26.38 11.24 8.84
C TRP A 323 -27.65 10.74 8.15
N SER A 324 -28.65 11.59 8.04
CA SER A 324 -29.91 11.29 7.34
C SER A 324 -29.87 11.49 5.82
N GLY A 325 -28.78 12.05 5.29
CA GLY A 325 -28.64 12.42 3.87
C GLY A 325 -28.20 11.27 2.93
N GLY A 326 -28.33 10.03 3.38
CA GLY A 326 -28.01 8.85 2.55
C GLY A 326 -26.53 8.68 2.24
N ILE A 327 -26.24 7.81 1.27
CA ILE A 327 -24.86 7.42 0.90
C ILE A 327 -24.02 8.60 0.37
N ALA A 328 -24.65 9.65 -0.17
CA ALA A 328 -23.95 10.78 -0.77
C ALA A 328 -23.08 11.54 0.27
N ILE A 329 -23.56 11.71 1.50
CA ILE A 329 -22.77 12.34 2.57
C ILE A 329 -21.56 11.45 2.91
N TYR A 330 -21.77 10.14 3.04
CA TYR A 330 -20.68 9.22 3.29
C TYR A 330 -19.67 9.20 2.15
N ALA A 331 -20.11 9.31 0.89
CA ALA A 331 -19.21 9.42 -0.26
C ALA A 331 -18.28 10.63 -0.16
N VAL A 332 -18.80 11.80 0.25
CA VAL A 332 -18.01 13.01 0.48
C VAL A 332 -17.05 12.82 1.66
N LEU A 333 -17.52 12.25 2.76
CA LEU A 333 -16.70 12.01 3.95
C LEU A 333 -15.56 11.01 3.64
N PHE A 334 -15.83 9.94 2.90
CA PHE A 334 -14.80 8.98 2.46
C PHE A 334 -13.82 9.61 1.45
N ALA A 335 -14.28 10.53 0.58
CA ALA A 335 -13.37 11.30 -0.27
C ALA A 335 -12.42 12.17 0.57
N LEU A 336 -12.91 12.82 1.62
CA LEU A 336 -12.07 13.61 2.54
C LEU A 336 -11.11 12.72 3.34
N LEU A 337 -11.56 11.56 3.83
CA LEU A 337 -10.68 10.58 4.48
C LEU A 337 -9.56 10.14 3.55
N GLY A 338 -9.90 9.80 2.30
CA GLY A 338 -8.92 9.44 1.28
C GLY A 338 -7.92 10.57 1.04
N LEU A 339 -8.38 11.80 0.85
CA LEU A 339 -7.54 12.98 0.63
C LEU A 339 -6.52 13.19 1.77
N LEU A 340 -6.96 13.08 3.00
CA LEU A 340 -6.10 13.26 4.18
C LEU A 340 -5.14 12.09 4.37
N GLN A 341 -5.58 10.87 4.09
CA GLN A 341 -4.72 9.68 4.15
C GLN A 341 -3.66 9.69 3.06
N GLY A 342 -3.98 10.16 1.85
CA GLY A 342 -3.03 10.29 0.74
C GLY A 342 -1.87 11.26 1.01
N GLN A 343 -2.02 12.18 1.96
CA GLN A 343 -0.96 13.10 2.35
C GLN A 343 0.13 12.46 3.22
N VAL A 344 -0.21 11.42 3.99
CA VAL A 344 0.71 10.80 4.97
C VAL A 344 1.99 10.26 4.34
N PRO A 345 1.96 9.43 3.27
CA PRO A 345 3.19 8.93 2.63
C PRO A 345 4.03 10.06 2.01
N ILE A 346 3.39 11.13 1.52
CA ILE A 346 4.06 12.29 0.91
C ILE A 346 4.85 13.10 1.93
N VAL A 347 4.45 13.08 3.18
CA VAL A 347 5.19 13.76 4.27
C VAL A 347 6.22 12.84 4.89
N ASN A 348 5.86 11.59 5.18
CA ASN A 348 6.72 10.64 5.89
C ASN A 348 7.98 10.26 5.09
N ARG A 349 7.85 10.04 3.76
CA ARG A 349 9.00 9.67 2.94
C ARG A 349 10.10 10.75 2.92
N PRO A 350 9.81 12.04 2.64
CA PRO A 350 10.81 13.08 2.74
C PRO A 350 11.36 13.34 4.15
N LEU A 351 10.58 13.07 5.22
CA LEU A 351 11.08 13.13 6.60
C LEU A 351 12.19 12.10 6.81
N ILE A 352 11.97 10.85 6.39
CA ILE A 352 12.99 9.79 6.48
C ILE A 352 14.22 10.15 5.64
N MET A 353 14.02 10.57 4.38
CA MET A 353 15.13 10.92 3.47
C MET A 353 15.97 12.09 3.98
N ALA A 354 15.40 12.98 4.80
CA ALA A 354 16.11 14.14 5.33
C ALA A 354 17.06 13.81 6.50
N VAL A 355 16.84 12.66 7.18
CA VAL A 355 17.62 12.28 8.36
C VAL A 355 18.41 10.98 8.18
N VAL A 356 18.23 10.31 7.04
CA VAL A 356 18.88 9.04 6.72
C VAL A 356 19.84 9.22 5.54
N ARG A 357 21.06 8.73 5.69
CA ARG A 357 22.07 8.77 4.61
C ARG A 357 21.54 8.03 3.36
N PRO A 358 21.92 8.47 2.14
CA PRO A 358 21.43 7.88 0.90
C PRO A 358 21.55 6.36 0.83
N GLU A 359 22.66 5.80 1.33
CA GLU A 359 22.97 4.37 1.31
C GLU A 359 22.03 3.54 2.18
N LEU A 360 21.46 4.13 3.24
CA LEU A 360 20.58 3.47 4.19
C LEU A 360 19.09 3.71 3.90
N ARG A 361 18.73 4.56 2.93
CA ARG A 361 17.32 4.90 2.64
C ARG A 361 16.48 3.69 2.31
N ALA A 362 17.01 2.77 1.49
CA ALA A 362 16.30 1.54 1.14
C ALA A 362 16.00 0.69 2.39
N LEU A 363 16.98 0.53 3.29
CA LEU A 363 16.81 -0.19 4.55
C LEU A 363 15.80 0.54 5.46
N ALA A 364 15.87 1.87 5.56
CA ALA A 364 14.94 2.66 6.35
C ALA A 364 13.50 2.51 5.88
N PHE A 365 13.25 2.49 4.56
CA PHE A 365 11.92 2.24 3.99
C PHE A 365 11.45 0.81 4.23
N ALA A 366 12.33 -0.19 4.07
CA ALA A 366 12.01 -1.58 4.35
C ALA A 366 11.56 -1.77 5.81
N VAL A 367 12.29 -1.18 6.76
CA VAL A 367 11.94 -1.25 8.19
C VAL A 367 10.67 -0.48 8.49
N SER A 368 10.55 0.77 8.03
CA SER A 368 9.44 1.65 8.44
C SER A 368 8.14 1.37 7.71
N VAL A 369 8.17 1.10 6.40
CA VAL A 369 6.96 0.91 5.57
C VAL A 369 6.62 -0.58 5.44
N THR A 370 7.58 -1.40 5.02
CA THR A 370 7.28 -2.81 4.75
C THR A 370 7.08 -3.61 6.03
N THR A 371 7.85 -3.31 7.11
CA THR A 371 7.76 -4.10 8.34
C THR A 371 6.87 -3.45 9.38
N VAL A 372 7.22 -2.25 9.86
CA VAL A 372 6.52 -1.63 11.00
C VAL A 372 5.09 -1.25 10.65
N GLU A 373 4.86 -0.64 9.50
CA GLU A 373 3.52 -0.26 9.06
C GLU A 373 2.62 -1.47 8.79
N ALA A 374 3.16 -2.54 8.19
CA ALA A 374 2.41 -3.77 7.94
C ALA A 374 2.02 -4.48 9.24
N LEU A 375 2.94 -4.58 10.22
CA LEU A 375 2.66 -5.14 11.54
C LEU A 375 1.64 -4.30 12.32
N ALA A 376 1.77 -2.97 12.27
CA ALA A 376 0.81 -2.07 12.88
C ALA A 376 -0.58 -2.24 12.29
N TYR A 377 -0.67 -2.29 10.96
CA TYR A 377 -1.95 -2.50 10.29
C TYR A 377 -2.57 -3.86 10.65
N ALA A 378 -1.78 -4.93 10.63
CA ALA A 378 -2.24 -6.25 11.04
C ALA A 378 -2.74 -6.25 12.50
N GLY A 379 -1.98 -5.66 13.41
CA GLY A 379 -2.35 -5.55 14.83
C GLY A 379 -3.64 -4.75 15.04
N TYR A 380 -3.81 -3.62 14.35
CA TYR A 380 -5.04 -2.84 14.45
C TYR A 380 -6.23 -3.49 13.78
N ALA A 381 -6.04 -4.24 12.70
CA ALA A 381 -7.12 -5.01 12.11
C ALA A 381 -7.65 -6.08 13.07
N LEU A 382 -6.75 -6.82 13.75
CA LEU A 382 -7.12 -7.76 14.81
C LEU A 382 -7.80 -7.05 15.98
N LEU A 383 -7.25 -5.93 16.43
CA LEU A 383 -7.81 -5.17 17.55
C LEU A 383 -9.22 -4.64 17.24
N VAL A 384 -9.42 -4.03 16.06
CA VAL A 384 -10.74 -3.51 15.64
C VAL A 384 -11.73 -4.65 15.46
N GLY A 385 -11.28 -5.79 14.89
CA GLY A 385 -12.13 -6.98 14.80
C GLY A 385 -12.59 -7.46 16.17
N HIS A 386 -11.67 -7.65 17.12
CA HIS A 386 -12.00 -8.09 18.48
C HIS A 386 -12.87 -7.07 19.25
N LEU A 387 -12.51 -5.79 19.20
CA LEU A 387 -13.33 -4.74 19.82
C LEU A 387 -14.70 -4.62 19.15
N GLY A 388 -14.78 -4.83 17.83
CA GLY A 388 -16.04 -4.84 17.09
C GLY A 388 -17.00 -5.90 17.62
N ASP A 389 -16.50 -7.08 17.96
CA ASP A 389 -17.31 -8.17 18.53
C ASP A 389 -17.71 -7.94 19.99
N THR A 390 -16.90 -7.18 20.76
CA THR A 390 -17.12 -6.99 22.21
C THR A 390 -17.87 -5.71 22.58
N ILE A 391 -17.56 -4.59 21.94
CA ILE A 391 -18.12 -3.26 22.25
C ILE A 391 -18.82 -2.60 21.08
N GLY A 392 -18.87 -3.27 19.91
CA GLY A 392 -19.46 -2.77 18.66
C GLY A 392 -18.45 -2.05 17.78
N LEU A 393 -18.64 -2.17 16.44
CA LEU A 393 -17.71 -1.69 15.44
C LEU A 393 -17.54 -0.16 15.46
N GLN A 394 -18.62 0.58 15.73
CA GLN A 394 -18.58 2.04 15.85
C GLN A 394 -17.62 2.49 16.97
N ARG A 395 -17.67 1.85 18.15
CA ARG A 395 -16.77 2.18 19.28
C ARG A 395 -15.34 1.73 19.02
N ALA A 396 -15.16 0.59 18.35
CA ALA A 396 -13.86 0.09 17.95
C ALA A 396 -13.15 1.08 17.00
N LEU A 397 -13.87 1.61 16.01
CA LEU A 397 -13.38 2.63 15.09
C LEU A 397 -13.11 3.97 15.82
N LEU A 398 -13.94 4.35 16.81
CA LEU A 398 -13.64 5.52 17.65
C LEU A 398 -12.28 5.37 18.34
N ALA A 399 -12.02 4.22 18.96
CA ALA A 399 -10.79 4.00 19.70
C ALA A 399 -9.55 4.02 18.78
N VAL A 400 -9.58 3.25 17.68
CA VAL A 400 -8.39 3.01 16.84
C VAL A 400 -8.26 4.06 15.72
N THR A 401 -9.34 4.35 15.00
CA THR A 401 -9.26 5.23 13.82
C THR A 401 -9.29 6.71 14.23
N VAL A 402 -10.00 7.06 15.31
CA VAL A 402 -10.14 8.45 15.75
C VAL A 402 -9.15 8.79 16.86
N LEU A 403 -9.32 8.19 18.04
CA LEU A 403 -8.57 8.60 19.24
C LEU A 403 -7.07 8.30 19.12
N LEU A 404 -6.71 7.11 18.63
CA LEU A 404 -5.31 6.76 18.44
C LEU A 404 -4.65 7.63 17.34
N THR A 405 -5.36 7.92 16.23
CA THR A 405 -4.83 8.78 15.17
C THR A 405 -4.70 10.23 15.65
N ALA A 406 -5.64 10.74 16.45
CA ALA A 406 -5.52 12.06 17.07
C ALA A 406 -4.33 12.12 18.04
N ALA A 407 -4.19 11.12 18.92
CA ALA A 407 -3.06 11.01 19.84
C ALA A 407 -1.72 10.93 19.08
N ASN A 408 -1.65 10.16 17.99
CA ASN A 408 -0.48 10.07 17.10
C ASN A 408 -0.16 11.43 16.45
N GLY A 409 -1.18 12.16 15.97
CA GLY A 409 -1.03 13.52 15.46
C GLY A 409 -0.42 14.45 16.50
N LEU A 410 -0.94 14.44 17.72
CA LEU A 410 -0.40 15.25 18.84
C LEU A 410 1.03 14.81 19.21
N ALA A 411 1.27 13.51 19.37
CA ALA A 411 2.57 12.95 19.71
C ALA A 411 3.65 13.24 18.65
N SER A 412 3.26 13.47 17.39
CA SER A 412 4.18 13.89 16.32
C SER A 412 4.88 15.23 16.64
N ALA A 413 4.39 16.01 17.61
CA ALA A 413 5.10 17.18 18.14
C ALA A 413 6.49 16.84 18.71
N ALA A 414 6.69 15.62 19.22
CA ALA A 414 7.97 15.15 19.70
C ALA A 414 9.06 15.13 18.60
N LEU A 415 8.67 15.14 17.32
CA LEU A 415 9.61 15.15 16.18
C LEU A 415 10.31 16.51 15.99
N TYR A 416 9.77 17.63 16.49
CA TYR A 416 10.33 18.96 16.19
C TYR A 416 11.80 19.11 16.58
N ARG A 417 12.15 18.73 17.80
CA ARG A 417 13.53 18.89 18.32
C ARG A 417 14.51 17.90 17.68
N PRO A 418 14.24 16.58 17.67
CA PRO A 418 15.13 15.61 17.03
C PRO A 418 15.32 15.87 15.55
N TYR A 419 14.24 16.19 14.82
CA TYR A 419 14.32 16.47 13.39
C TYR A 419 15.20 17.66 13.05
N ALA A 420 15.15 18.72 13.85
CA ALA A 420 16.01 19.89 13.66
C ALA A 420 17.50 19.56 13.86
N ARG A 421 17.81 18.60 14.77
CA ARG A 421 19.17 18.16 15.07
C ARG A 421 19.69 17.13 14.05
N ASP A 422 18.84 16.15 13.70
CA ASP A 422 19.26 14.96 12.94
C ASP A 422 19.25 15.21 11.41
N ARG A 423 18.79 16.38 10.93
CA ARG A 423 18.80 16.72 9.50
C ARG A 423 20.20 16.69 8.93
N ILE A 424 20.39 15.94 7.85
CA ILE A 424 21.59 15.97 7.05
C ILE A 424 21.52 17.23 6.17
N VAL A 425 22.33 18.22 6.50
CA VAL A 425 22.51 19.40 5.64
C VAL A 425 23.41 18.95 4.48
N VAL A 426 22.80 18.60 3.38
CA VAL A 426 23.56 18.44 2.12
C VAL A 426 24.03 19.85 1.76
N ALA A 427 25.34 20.11 1.86
CA ALA A 427 25.92 21.33 1.31
C ALA A 427 25.56 21.36 -0.18
N GLU A 428 24.80 22.36 -0.61
CA GLU A 428 24.57 22.60 -2.03
C GLU A 428 25.94 22.74 -2.67
N PRO A 429 26.21 22.06 -3.81
CA PRO A 429 27.42 22.36 -4.56
C PRO A 429 27.37 23.86 -4.87
N GLN A 430 28.34 24.60 -4.38
CA GLN A 430 28.51 26.00 -4.79
C GLN A 430 28.68 25.99 -6.31
N THR A 431 27.61 26.23 -7.03
CA THR A 431 27.68 26.60 -8.45
C THR A 431 28.37 27.97 -8.49
N GLY A 432 29.68 27.91 -8.48
CA GLY A 432 30.54 29.08 -8.75
C GLY A 432 30.37 29.51 -10.18
N LEU A 433 29.27 30.11 -10.50
CA LEU A 433 29.10 31.00 -11.65
C LEU A 433 28.73 32.35 -11.06
N LYS A 434 29.80 33.15 -10.80
CA LYS A 434 29.66 34.60 -10.72
C LYS A 434 29.36 35.15 -12.11
N PRO A 435 28.56 36.21 -12.18
CA PRO A 435 28.12 36.81 -13.43
C PRO A 435 29.24 37.39 -14.29
#